data_fd9fdfeada005dd7760cc55adba456dc
#
_entry.id   fd9fdfeada005dd7760cc55adba456dc
#
_cell.length_a   1.000
_cell.length_b   1.000
_cell.length_c   1.000
_cell.angle_alpha   90.00
_cell.angle_beta   90.00
_cell.angle_gamma   90.00
#
_symmetry.space_group_name_H-M   'P 1'
#
loop_
_entity.id
_entity.type
_entity.pdbx_description
1 polymer ?
#
loop_
_entity_poly.entity_id
_entity_poly.type
_entity_poly.pdbx_seq_one_letter_code
_entity_poly.pdbx_strand_id
1 'polypeptide(L)'
;MKIQSLRGMLDLFPEDLDRWHLLESKLSEIFHSFDIHEIRTPLLESTELFSRSVGNSTDIVNKELYSFLDRNEESISLRPEGSASVIRAIIQKKQDQEKHKLWYEGPMFRYERPQRGRFRQFHQVGVEYLGFEEGIAEYELISMVLQINKLIGISEYKIKINHLGDQIAKEGFCNSLVSFLQPHVNELHEKDQARLKSNPLRVLDSKEKSTQALLKVGPKFQDFISDASNNFLQNLVDAYSDHCDIQIDQSLVRGLDYYT
;
A
#
# COMPACT_ATOMS: atom_id res chain seq x y z
N MET A 1 -28.90 5.98 -28.76
CA MET A 1 -28.17 5.99 -27.46
C MET A 1 -26.68 6.07 -27.74
N LYS A 2 -25.95 7.05 -27.20
CA LYS A 2 -24.51 7.18 -27.48
C LYS A 2 -23.76 6.28 -26.49
N ILE A 3 -23.03 5.27 -27.00
CA ILE A 3 -22.22 4.37 -26.18
C ILE A 3 -20.95 5.13 -25.79
N GLN A 4 -20.59 5.09 -24.53
CA GLN A 4 -19.39 5.75 -23.95
C GLN A 4 -18.67 4.76 -23.04
N SER A 5 -17.37 5.03 -22.79
CA SER A 5 -16.61 4.30 -21.78
C SER A 5 -17.24 4.41 -20.40
N LEU A 6 -17.00 3.44 -19.56
CA LEU A 6 -17.50 3.45 -18.18
C LEU A 6 -16.85 4.60 -17.39
N ARG A 7 -17.64 5.18 -16.48
CA ARG A 7 -17.16 6.28 -15.64
C ARG A 7 -15.90 5.86 -14.84
N GLY A 8 -14.82 6.62 -14.99
CA GLY A 8 -13.55 6.35 -14.30
C GLY A 8 -12.68 5.29 -14.99
N MET A 9 -13.01 4.93 -16.22
CA MET A 9 -12.18 4.11 -17.12
C MET A 9 -11.88 4.93 -18.38
N LEU A 10 -10.62 5.01 -18.74
CA LEU A 10 -10.13 5.84 -19.84
C LEU A 10 -9.64 4.98 -20.99
N ASP A 11 -9.90 5.45 -22.20
CA ASP A 11 -9.23 4.96 -23.39
C ASP A 11 -7.90 5.68 -23.52
N LEU A 12 -6.82 4.97 -23.86
CA LEU A 12 -5.51 5.53 -24.14
C LEU A 12 -5.32 5.59 -25.66
N PHE A 13 -4.98 6.75 -26.18
CA PHE A 13 -4.72 6.96 -27.60
C PHE A 13 -3.22 6.93 -27.91
N PRO A 14 -2.81 6.88 -29.20
CA PRO A 14 -1.40 6.77 -29.56
C PRO A 14 -0.48 7.80 -28.90
N GLU A 15 -0.93 9.05 -28.77
CA GLU A 15 -0.14 10.12 -28.16
C GLU A 15 0.12 9.86 -26.65
N ASP A 16 -0.80 9.18 -25.97
CA ASP A 16 -0.63 8.77 -24.58
C ASP A 16 0.28 7.54 -24.50
N LEU A 17 0.10 6.57 -25.44
CA LEU A 17 0.82 5.30 -25.46
C LEU A 17 2.32 5.47 -25.67
N ASP A 18 2.77 6.44 -26.46
CA ASP A 18 4.19 6.73 -26.64
C ASP A 18 4.88 7.05 -25.30
N ARG A 19 4.20 7.82 -24.47
CA ARG A 19 4.70 8.16 -23.12
C ARG A 19 4.65 6.96 -22.16
N TRP A 20 3.60 6.13 -22.28
CA TRP A 20 3.47 4.90 -21.52
C TRP A 20 4.61 3.93 -21.82
N HIS A 21 4.82 3.59 -23.09
CA HIS A 21 5.88 2.69 -23.51
C HIS A 21 7.28 3.16 -23.11
N LEU A 22 7.53 4.48 -23.19
CA LEU A 22 8.78 5.04 -22.72
C LEU A 22 8.95 4.84 -21.20
N LEU A 23 7.90 5.13 -20.40
CA LEU A 23 7.93 4.95 -18.95
C LEU A 23 8.14 3.48 -18.59
N GLU A 24 7.36 2.56 -19.17
CA GLU A 24 7.43 1.12 -18.94
C GLU A 24 8.84 0.58 -19.26
N SER A 25 9.40 0.96 -20.40
CA SER A 25 10.77 0.57 -20.78
C SER A 25 11.79 1.03 -19.74
N LYS A 26 11.69 2.27 -19.28
CA LYS A 26 12.62 2.84 -18.31
C LYS A 26 12.46 2.25 -16.92
N LEU A 27 11.25 1.96 -16.49
CA LEU A 27 11.00 1.25 -15.24
C LEU A 27 11.60 -0.16 -15.28
N SER A 28 11.40 -0.88 -16.39
CA SER A 28 12.00 -2.19 -16.60
C SER A 28 13.54 -2.15 -16.52
N GLU A 29 14.19 -1.14 -17.15
CA GLU A 29 15.64 -0.94 -17.04
C GLU A 29 16.09 -0.74 -15.58
N ILE A 30 15.37 0.10 -14.80
CA ILE A 30 15.67 0.32 -13.39
C ILE A 30 15.53 -0.98 -12.61
N PHE A 31 14.40 -1.69 -12.71
CA PHE A 31 14.17 -2.93 -11.96
C PHE A 31 15.19 -4.01 -12.31
N HIS A 32 15.54 -4.14 -13.59
CA HIS A 32 16.56 -5.06 -14.01
C HIS A 32 17.94 -4.74 -13.40
N SER A 33 18.27 -3.45 -13.21
CA SER A 33 19.53 -3.05 -12.56
C SER A 33 19.64 -3.44 -11.07
N PHE A 34 18.50 -3.73 -10.41
CA PHE A 34 18.41 -4.26 -9.06
C PHE A 34 18.19 -5.78 -9.01
N ASP A 35 18.32 -6.46 -10.16
CA ASP A 35 18.06 -7.91 -10.30
C ASP A 35 16.61 -8.29 -9.89
N ILE A 36 15.64 -7.44 -10.28
CA ILE A 36 14.22 -7.65 -10.01
C ILE A 36 13.57 -8.16 -11.30
N HIS A 37 12.91 -9.31 -11.23
CA HIS A 37 12.33 -9.99 -12.38
C HIS A 37 10.84 -9.69 -12.55
N GLU A 38 10.38 -9.60 -13.80
CA GLU A 38 8.96 -9.35 -14.08
C GLU A 38 8.11 -10.58 -13.77
N ILE A 39 6.95 -10.35 -13.13
CA ILE A 39 5.88 -11.33 -13.00
C ILE A 39 4.57 -10.76 -13.54
N ARG A 40 3.83 -11.55 -14.31
CA ARG A 40 2.48 -11.19 -14.77
C ARG A 40 1.45 -12.16 -14.18
N THR A 41 0.50 -11.62 -13.44
CA THR A 41 -0.59 -12.38 -12.84
C THR A 41 -1.91 -12.09 -13.56
N PRO A 42 -2.92 -12.99 -13.50
CA PRO A 42 -4.23 -12.75 -14.06
C PRO A 42 -4.89 -11.47 -13.54
N LEU A 43 -5.78 -10.89 -14.34
CA LEU A 43 -6.61 -9.76 -13.92
C LEU A 43 -7.78 -10.19 -13.05
N LEU A 44 -8.24 -11.43 -13.22
CA LEU A 44 -9.32 -12.05 -12.45
C LEU A 44 -8.74 -13.08 -11.48
N GLU A 45 -9.20 -13.04 -10.26
CA GLU A 45 -8.86 -13.97 -9.21
C GLU A 45 -10.12 -14.34 -8.43
N SER A 46 -10.06 -15.41 -7.63
CA SER A 46 -11.11 -15.69 -6.65
C SER A 46 -11.28 -14.49 -5.70
N THR A 47 -12.52 -14.09 -5.45
CA THR A 47 -12.82 -13.01 -4.48
C THR A 47 -12.25 -13.30 -3.10
N GLU A 48 -12.19 -14.57 -2.71
CA GLU A 48 -11.64 -15.03 -1.45
C GLU A 48 -10.15 -14.66 -1.27
N LEU A 49 -9.37 -14.65 -2.37
CA LEU A 49 -7.97 -14.23 -2.31
C LEU A 49 -7.83 -12.83 -1.72
N PHE A 50 -8.61 -11.88 -2.22
CA PHE A 50 -8.53 -10.49 -1.75
C PHE A 50 -9.14 -10.33 -0.35
N SER A 51 -10.21 -11.05 -0.03
CA SER A 51 -10.80 -11.02 1.30
C SER A 51 -9.84 -11.48 2.39
N ARG A 52 -9.02 -12.51 2.09
CA ARG A 52 -8.02 -13.03 3.03
C ARG A 52 -6.77 -12.17 3.12
N SER A 53 -6.26 -11.69 1.99
CA SER A 53 -4.96 -10.99 1.95
C SER A 53 -5.08 -9.51 2.29
N VAL A 54 -6.11 -8.82 1.79
CA VAL A 54 -6.29 -7.38 2.01
C VAL A 54 -6.97 -7.10 3.35
N GLY A 55 -7.73 -8.06 3.87
CA GLY A 55 -8.48 -7.97 5.14
C GLY A 55 -9.95 -7.62 4.94
N ASN A 56 -10.81 -8.41 5.57
CA ASN A 56 -12.28 -8.27 5.50
C ASN A 56 -12.80 -6.94 6.05
N SER A 57 -12.01 -6.22 6.88
CA SER A 57 -12.40 -4.95 7.48
C SER A 57 -12.08 -3.74 6.58
N THR A 58 -11.37 -3.92 5.47
CA THR A 58 -10.91 -2.83 4.61
C THR A 58 -12.01 -2.31 3.70
N ASP A 59 -11.96 -1.00 3.36
CA ASP A 59 -12.90 -0.42 2.40
C ASP A 59 -12.75 -1.05 1.01
N ILE A 60 -11.53 -1.49 0.65
CA ILE A 60 -11.26 -2.16 -0.63
C ILE A 60 -12.13 -3.41 -0.76
N VAL A 61 -12.12 -4.29 0.23
CA VAL A 61 -12.90 -5.54 0.19
C VAL A 61 -14.40 -5.27 0.32
N ASN A 62 -14.80 -4.36 1.20
CA ASN A 62 -16.21 -4.15 1.52
C ASN A 62 -16.97 -3.31 0.48
N LYS A 63 -16.30 -2.41 -0.26
CA LYS A 63 -16.98 -1.40 -1.08
C LYS A 63 -16.39 -1.19 -2.47
N GLU A 64 -15.12 -1.57 -2.69
CA GLU A 64 -14.39 -1.15 -3.87
C GLU A 64 -14.05 -2.28 -4.83
N LEU A 65 -14.29 -3.55 -4.46
CA LEU A 65 -14.09 -4.68 -5.36
C LEU A 65 -15.11 -4.67 -6.50
N TYR A 66 -14.64 -4.97 -7.71
CA TYR A 66 -15.47 -5.40 -8.82
C TYR A 66 -15.61 -6.91 -8.77
N SER A 67 -16.66 -7.40 -8.11
CA SER A 67 -16.94 -8.83 -7.94
C SER A 67 -18.19 -9.24 -8.68
N PHE A 68 -18.19 -10.43 -9.26
CA PHE A 68 -19.31 -11.03 -9.96
C PHE A 68 -19.21 -12.56 -9.93
N LEU A 69 -20.30 -13.23 -10.25
CA LEU A 69 -20.30 -14.67 -10.36
C LEU A 69 -19.91 -15.08 -11.80
N ASP A 70 -19.08 -16.08 -11.92
CA ASP A 70 -18.80 -16.71 -13.20
C ASP A 70 -19.94 -17.67 -13.62
N ARG A 71 -19.76 -18.40 -14.73
CA ARG A 71 -20.78 -19.35 -15.22
C ARG A 71 -21.01 -20.55 -14.32
N ASN A 72 -20.08 -20.84 -13.41
CA ASN A 72 -20.15 -21.93 -12.43
C ASN A 72 -20.61 -21.42 -11.06
N GLU A 73 -21.10 -20.17 -10.99
CA GLU A 73 -21.52 -19.49 -9.76
C GLU A 73 -20.39 -19.27 -8.75
N GLU A 74 -19.11 -19.32 -9.19
CA GLU A 74 -17.97 -18.97 -8.37
C GLU A 74 -17.77 -17.45 -8.31
N SER A 75 -17.51 -16.94 -7.11
CA SER A 75 -17.25 -15.49 -6.92
C SER A 75 -15.84 -15.15 -7.35
N ILE A 76 -15.73 -14.33 -8.38
CA ILE A 76 -14.48 -13.80 -8.92
C ILE A 76 -14.45 -12.29 -8.87
N SER A 77 -13.26 -11.71 -8.81
CA SER A 77 -13.05 -10.26 -8.75
C SER A 77 -11.94 -9.81 -9.69
N LEU A 78 -12.12 -8.61 -10.24
CA LEU A 78 -11.00 -7.89 -10.85
C LEU A 78 -10.03 -7.45 -9.74
N ARG A 79 -8.73 -7.63 -9.98
CA ARG A 79 -7.68 -7.35 -8.99
C ARG A 79 -7.66 -5.86 -8.60
N PRO A 80 -7.76 -5.53 -7.30
CA PRO A 80 -7.69 -4.16 -6.80
C PRO A 80 -6.24 -3.72 -6.52
N GLU A 81 -5.30 -4.67 -6.47
CA GLU A 81 -3.88 -4.53 -6.19
C GLU A 81 -3.13 -5.78 -6.70
N GLY A 82 -1.80 -5.79 -6.65
CA GLY A 82 -1.02 -6.88 -7.24
C GLY A 82 -0.39 -7.85 -6.24
N SER A 83 -0.10 -7.43 -5.00
CA SER A 83 0.66 -8.23 -4.02
C SER A 83 0.01 -9.57 -3.72
N ALA A 84 -1.32 -9.60 -3.50
CA ALA A 84 -2.06 -10.85 -3.24
C ALA A 84 -1.90 -11.87 -4.37
N SER A 85 -2.00 -11.42 -5.62
CA SER A 85 -1.84 -12.28 -6.79
C SER A 85 -0.41 -12.82 -6.94
N VAL A 86 0.61 -12.00 -6.61
CA VAL A 86 2.01 -12.43 -6.63
C VAL A 86 2.24 -13.51 -5.57
N ILE A 87 1.82 -13.29 -4.33
CA ILE A 87 1.95 -14.26 -3.23
C ILE A 87 1.23 -15.57 -3.59
N ARG A 88 -0.02 -15.50 -4.09
CA ARG A 88 -0.75 -16.67 -4.54
C ARG A 88 0.03 -17.46 -5.61
N ALA A 89 0.65 -16.75 -6.59
CA ALA A 89 1.39 -17.38 -7.68
C ALA A 89 2.62 -18.15 -7.16
N ILE A 90 3.38 -17.57 -6.22
CA ILE A 90 4.54 -18.18 -5.58
C ILE A 90 4.14 -19.43 -4.78
N ILE A 91 3.10 -19.33 -3.95
CA ILE A 91 2.58 -20.46 -3.18
C ILE A 91 2.09 -21.59 -4.11
N GLN A 92 1.35 -21.24 -5.17
CA GLN A 92 0.85 -22.23 -6.13
C GLN A 92 1.98 -22.99 -6.84
N LYS A 93 3.12 -22.32 -7.08
CA LYS A 93 4.32 -22.94 -7.64
C LYS A 93 5.18 -23.65 -6.61
N LYS A 94 4.83 -23.61 -5.31
CA LYS A 94 5.61 -24.16 -4.19
C LYS A 94 7.00 -23.59 -4.09
N GLN A 95 7.15 -22.28 -4.34
CA GLN A 95 8.40 -21.54 -4.28
C GLN A 95 8.44 -20.56 -3.07
N ASP A 96 7.56 -20.76 -2.10
CA ASP A 96 7.39 -19.93 -0.90
C ASP A 96 8.56 -20.03 0.09
N GLN A 97 9.49 -20.98 -0.12
CA GLN A 97 10.73 -21.09 0.66
C GLN A 97 11.94 -20.43 -0.03
N GLU A 98 11.76 -19.89 -1.22
CA GLU A 98 12.83 -19.25 -1.99
C GLU A 98 12.79 -17.73 -1.81
N LYS A 99 13.92 -17.07 -2.11
CA LYS A 99 13.98 -15.61 -2.14
C LYS A 99 13.55 -15.11 -3.50
N HIS A 100 12.66 -14.12 -3.54
CA HIS A 100 12.16 -13.54 -4.78
C HIS A 100 12.24 -12.02 -4.75
N LYS A 101 12.79 -11.44 -5.81
CA LYS A 101 12.68 -10.03 -6.17
C LYS A 101 11.82 -9.95 -7.43
N LEU A 102 10.60 -9.51 -7.28
CA LEU A 102 9.63 -9.48 -8.37
C LEU A 102 9.04 -8.09 -8.55
N TRP A 103 8.79 -7.70 -9.79
CA TRP A 103 8.00 -6.53 -10.10
C TRP A 103 6.86 -6.88 -11.03
N TYR A 104 5.80 -6.13 -10.95
CA TYR A 104 4.65 -6.25 -11.85
C TYR A 104 4.17 -4.87 -12.25
N GLU A 105 3.52 -4.82 -13.40
CA GLU A 105 2.74 -3.67 -13.82
C GLU A 105 1.42 -4.12 -14.41
N GLY A 106 0.49 -3.19 -14.53
CA GLY A 106 -0.74 -3.39 -15.26
C GLY A 106 -1.96 -2.75 -14.61
N PRO A 107 -3.13 -2.98 -15.23
CA PRO A 107 -4.37 -2.40 -14.78
C PRO A 107 -4.84 -3.03 -13.47
N MET A 108 -5.32 -2.15 -12.56
CA MET A 108 -6.01 -2.47 -11.32
C MET A 108 -7.38 -1.82 -11.32
N PHE A 109 -8.30 -2.36 -10.52
CA PHE A 109 -9.70 -1.97 -10.57
C PHE A 109 -10.24 -1.73 -9.16
N ARG A 110 -10.76 -0.50 -8.90
CA ARG A 110 -11.42 -0.17 -7.64
C ARG A 110 -12.67 0.65 -7.89
N TYR A 111 -13.79 0.23 -7.35
CA TYR A 111 -15.07 0.94 -7.45
C TYR A 111 -15.07 2.17 -6.55
N GLU A 112 -14.13 3.08 -6.78
CA GLU A 112 -14.05 4.34 -6.06
C GLU A 112 -14.92 5.41 -6.71
N ARG A 113 -15.23 6.46 -5.93
CA ARG A 113 -15.82 7.68 -6.49
C ARG A 113 -14.76 8.40 -7.32
N PRO A 114 -14.94 8.51 -8.65
CA PRO A 114 -13.97 9.15 -9.52
C PRO A 114 -13.77 10.62 -9.14
N GLN A 115 -12.51 11.00 -8.98
CA GLN A 115 -12.07 12.37 -8.74
C GLN A 115 -10.70 12.57 -9.39
N ARG A 116 -10.17 13.79 -9.37
CA ARG A 116 -8.85 14.07 -9.96
C ARG A 116 -7.79 13.14 -9.35
N GLY A 117 -7.09 12.38 -10.19
CA GLY A 117 -6.07 11.42 -9.79
C GLY A 117 -6.61 10.08 -9.24
N ARG A 118 -7.93 9.85 -9.26
CA ARG A 118 -8.53 8.55 -8.89
C ARG A 118 -9.45 8.06 -9.98
N PHE A 119 -9.08 6.93 -10.54
CA PHE A 119 -9.82 6.23 -11.58
C PHE A 119 -10.32 4.89 -11.05
N ARG A 120 -11.34 4.33 -11.71
CA ARG A 120 -11.86 2.99 -11.41
C ARG A 120 -11.02 1.89 -12.06
N GLN A 121 -10.40 2.20 -13.18
CA GLN A 121 -9.30 1.44 -13.77
C GLN A 121 -8.08 2.36 -13.75
N PHE A 122 -7.01 1.91 -13.14
CA PHE A 122 -5.73 2.62 -13.07
C PHE A 122 -4.59 1.64 -13.24
N HIS A 123 -3.41 2.11 -13.60
CA HIS A 123 -2.22 1.28 -13.68
C HIS A 123 -1.42 1.39 -12.39
N GLN A 124 -0.89 0.28 -11.97
CA GLN A 124 -0.02 0.17 -10.82
C GLN A 124 1.26 -0.57 -11.20
N VAL A 125 2.38 -0.02 -10.77
CA VAL A 125 3.67 -0.71 -10.70
C VAL A 125 3.88 -1.11 -9.24
N GLY A 126 4.30 -2.34 -9.01
CA GLY A 126 4.63 -2.86 -7.69
C GLY A 126 5.91 -3.67 -7.73
N VAL A 127 6.62 -3.66 -6.60
CA VAL A 127 7.82 -4.45 -6.37
C VAL A 127 7.63 -5.24 -5.09
N GLU A 128 7.94 -6.53 -5.14
CA GLU A 128 7.79 -7.46 -4.03
C GLU A 128 9.13 -8.12 -3.74
N TYR A 129 9.59 -7.97 -2.49
CA TYR A 129 10.73 -8.69 -1.94
C TYR A 129 10.21 -9.74 -0.98
N LEU A 130 10.45 -11.02 -1.27
CA LEU A 130 9.95 -12.15 -0.48
C LEU A 130 11.14 -12.97 0.03
N GLY A 131 11.12 -13.28 1.33
CA GLY A 131 12.14 -14.11 1.97
C GLY A 131 13.46 -13.38 2.27
N PHE A 132 13.50 -12.05 2.19
CA PHE A 132 14.67 -11.25 2.55
C PHE A 132 14.61 -10.82 4.02
N GLU A 133 15.77 -10.69 4.63
CA GLU A 133 15.93 -10.10 5.95
C GLU A 133 15.71 -8.59 5.89
N GLU A 134 15.32 -8.01 7.02
CA GLU A 134 15.14 -6.57 7.21
C GLU A 134 16.39 -5.79 6.78
N GLY A 135 16.20 -4.70 6.11
CA GLY A 135 17.22 -3.75 5.67
C GLY A 135 17.50 -3.79 4.17
N ILE A 136 17.72 -4.95 3.57
CA ILE A 136 18.09 -5.02 2.13
C ILE A 136 17.00 -4.43 1.24
N ALA A 137 15.76 -4.85 1.46
CA ALA A 137 14.63 -4.41 0.64
C ALA A 137 14.37 -2.90 0.78
N GLU A 138 14.41 -2.38 1.99
CA GLU A 138 14.10 -0.98 2.29
C GLU A 138 15.10 -0.02 1.66
N TYR A 139 16.41 -0.33 1.76
CA TYR A 139 17.46 0.47 1.10
C TYR A 139 17.32 0.43 -0.43
N GLU A 140 17.12 -0.75 -1.02
CA GLU A 140 16.94 -0.87 -2.46
C GLU A 140 15.66 -0.16 -2.94
N LEU A 141 14.53 -0.30 -2.21
CA LEU A 141 13.26 0.35 -2.55
C LEU A 141 13.37 1.88 -2.53
N ILE A 142 14.01 2.47 -1.50
CA ILE A 142 14.23 3.92 -1.46
C ILE A 142 15.12 4.35 -2.63
N SER A 143 16.21 3.62 -2.91
CA SER A 143 17.09 3.90 -4.04
C SER A 143 16.36 3.86 -5.38
N MET A 144 15.46 2.89 -5.59
CA MET A 144 14.62 2.81 -6.78
C MET A 144 13.67 4.00 -6.88
N VAL A 145 13.02 4.41 -5.77
CA VAL A 145 12.13 5.57 -5.76
C VAL A 145 12.90 6.83 -6.16
N LEU A 146 14.13 7.02 -5.68
CA LEU A 146 14.98 8.15 -6.09
C LEU A 146 15.28 8.12 -7.59
N GLN A 147 15.63 6.95 -8.14
CA GLN A 147 15.90 6.80 -9.56
C GLN A 147 14.65 7.05 -10.42
N ILE A 148 13.50 6.53 -10.02
CA ILE A 148 12.23 6.74 -10.70
C ILE A 148 11.85 8.22 -10.69
N ASN A 149 11.93 8.90 -9.54
CA ASN A 149 11.63 10.33 -9.45
C ASN A 149 12.53 11.16 -10.35
N LYS A 150 13.82 10.85 -10.39
CA LYS A 150 14.78 11.49 -11.31
C LYS A 150 14.41 11.24 -12.77
N LEU A 151 14.00 10.00 -13.11
CA LEU A 151 13.61 9.63 -14.46
C LEU A 151 12.41 10.42 -14.95
N ILE A 152 11.37 10.57 -14.12
CA ILE A 152 10.13 11.27 -14.48
C ILE A 152 10.19 12.78 -14.21
N GLY A 153 11.37 13.31 -13.82
CA GLY A 153 11.60 14.74 -13.65
C GLY A 153 10.96 15.35 -12.39
N ILE A 154 10.67 14.54 -11.39
CA ILE A 154 10.19 15.03 -10.08
C ILE A 154 11.40 15.37 -9.22
N SER A 155 11.63 16.66 -8.99
CA SER A 155 12.74 17.19 -8.19
C SER A 155 12.34 17.57 -6.76
N GLU A 156 11.08 17.94 -6.56
CA GLU A 156 10.56 18.35 -5.25
C GLU A 156 9.59 17.29 -4.71
N TYR A 157 10.05 16.50 -3.78
CA TYR A 157 9.24 15.47 -3.11
C TYR A 157 9.78 15.20 -1.72
N LYS A 158 8.96 14.54 -0.91
CA LYS A 158 9.29 14.13 0.44
C LYS A 158 8.99 12.63 0.59
N ILE A 159 9.95 11.89 1.10
CA ILE A 159 9.78 10.49 1.48
C ILE A 159 9.41 10.44 2.95
N LYS A 160 8.33 9.77 3.25
CA LYS A 160 7.88 9.50 4.61
C LYS A 160 7.98 8.01 4.88
N ILE A 161 8.64 7.65 5.95
CA ILE A 161 8.80 6.27 6.40
C ILE A 161 8.21 6.08 7.79
N ASN A 162 7.77 4.87 8.09
CA ASN A 162 7.36 4.46 9.42
C ASN A 162 7.61 2.96 9.59
N HIS A 163 7.65 2.51 10.84
CA HIS A 163 7.77 1.11 11.23
C HIS A 163 6.63 0.77 12.20
N LEU A 164 5.92 -0.32 11.96
CA LEU A 164 4.79 -0.73 12.81
C LEU A 164 5.19 -1.75 13.89
N GLY A 165 6.49 -2.00 14.06
CA GLY A 165 6.99 -2.96 15.04
C GLY A 165 6.55 -4.40 14.75
N ASP A 166 6.79 -5.25 15.72
CA ASP A 166 6.25 -6.60 15.73
C ASP A 166 4.80 -6.63 16.24
N GLN A 167 4.22 -7.81 16.29
CA GLN A 167 2.84 -7.99 16.75
C GLN A 167 2.63 -7.49 18.19
N ILE A 168 3.62 -7.65 19.06
CA ILE A 168 3.56 -7.22 20.48
C ILE A 168 3.50 -5.70 20.56
N ALA A 169 4.38 -5.02 19.84
CA ALA A 169 4.41 -3.55 19.75
C ALA A 169 3.09 -3.00 19.21
N LYS A 170 2.57 -3.61 18.14
CA LYS A 170 1.31 -3.23 17.50
C LYS A 170 0.12 -3.39 18.46
N GLU A 171 0.02 -4.50 19.17
CA GLU A 171 -1.03 -4.74 20.15
C GLU A 171 -0.91 -3.81 21.36
N GLY A 172 0.30 -3.60 21.87
CA GLY A 172 0.57 -2.67 22.97
C GLY A 172 0.15 -1.25 22.64
N PHE A 173 0.54 -0.76 21.46
CA PHE A 173 0.13 0.55 20.98
C PHE A 173 -1.39 0.65 20.80
N CYS A 174 -2.03 -0.34 20.14
CA CYS A 174 -3.49 -0.36 19.95
C CYS A 174 -4.23 -0.28 21.27
N ASN A 175 -3.82 -1.07 22.26
CA ASN A 175 -4.44 -1.07 23.59
C ASN A 175 -4.28 0.30 24.29
N SER A 176 -3.11 0.89 24.19
CA SER A 176 -2.84 2.23 24.75
C SER A 176 -3.67 3.30 24.04
N LEU A 177 -3.75 3.25 22.70
CA LEU A 177 -4.54 4.19 21.91
C LEU A 177 -6.04 4.08 22.23
N VAL A 178 -6.57 2.87 22.34
CA VAL A 178 -7.97 2.63 22.74
C VAL A 178 -8.23 3.18 24.12
N SER A 179 -7.37 2.87 25.11
CA SER A 179 -7.50 3.36 26.49
C SER A 179 -7.46 4.88 26.54
N PHE A 180 -6.59 5.51 25.76
CA PHE A 180 -6.47 6.96 25.68
C PHE A 180 -7.71 7.62 25.03
N LEU A 181 -8.23 7.06 23.95
CA LEU A 181 -9.36 7.65 23.20
C LEU A 181 -10.73 7.29 23.78
N GLN A 182 -10.85 6.23 24.59
CA GLN A 182 -12.13 5.78 25.14
C GLN A 182 -12.87 6.89 25.94
N PRO A 183 -12.23 7.69 26.83
CA PRO A 183 -12.88 8.80 27.50
C PRO A 183 -13.37 9.90 26.55
N HIS A 184 -12.73 10.03 25.39
CA HIS A 184 -13.00 11.05 24.37
C HIS A 184 -13.85 10.54 23.20
N VAL A 185 -14.44 9.35 23.31
CA VAL A 185 -15.13 8.70 22.19
C VAL A 185 -16.24 9.57 21.58
N ASN A 186 -16.93 10.35 22.41
CA ASN A 186 -18.01 11.25 21.96
C ASN A 186 -17.48 12.49 21.21
N GLU A 187 -16.19 12.80 21.30
CA GLU A 187 -15.54 13.90 20.58
C GLU A 187 -15.03 13.43 19.21
N LEU A 188 -14.94 12.12 19.01
CA LEU A 188 -14.53 11.53 17.74
C LEU A 188 -15.68 11.56 16.73
N HIS A 189 -15.33 11.77 15.44
CA HIS A 189 -16.28 11.59 14.36
C HIS A 189 -16.77 10.13 14.29
N GLU A 190 -18.03 9.90 13.89
CA GLU A 190 -18.65 8.56 13.84
C GLU A 190 -17.79 7.50 13.12
N LYS A 191 -17.13 7.89 12.03
CA LYS A 191 -16.21 6.99 11.31
C LYS A 191 -15.02 6.57 12.16
N ASP A 192 -14.48 7.49 12.97
CA ASP A 192 -13.32 7.20 13.81
C ASP A 192 -13.72 6.41 15.06
N GLN A 193 -14.94 6.60 15.57
CA GLN A 193 -15.52 5.73 16.60
C GLN A 193 -15.64 4.28 16.10
N ALA A 194 -16.10 4.09 14.85
CA ALA A 194 -16.19 2.77 14.23
C ALA A 194 -14.80 2.14 14.02
N ARG A 195 -13.82 2.95 13.57
CA ARG A 195 -12.41 2.52 13.40
C ARG A 195 -11.79 2.11 14.73
N LEU A 196 -12.02 2.89 15.80
CA LEU A 196 -11.50 2.59 17.13
C LEU A 196 -11.95 1.21 17.63
N LYS A 197 -13.14 0.76 17.25
CA LYS A 197 -13.69 -0.55 17.63
C LYS A 197 -13.18 -1.69 16.73
N SER A 198 -13.00 -1.45 15.43
CA SER A 198 -12.69 -2.49 14.45
C SER A 198 -11.19 -2.63 14.17
N ASN A 199 -10.49 -1.50 13.99
CA ASN A 199 -9.05 -1.45 13.77
C ASN A 199 -8.52 -0.09 14.27
N PRO A 200 -8.04 -0.01 15.52
CA PRO A 200 -7.61 1.24 16.16
C PRO A 200 -6.52 1.99 15.38
N LEU A 201 -5.59 1.27 14.72
CA LEU A 201 -4.54 1.92 13.92
C LEU A 201 -5.10 2.83 12.83
N ARG A 202 -6.26 2.51 12.26
CA ARG A 202 -6.88 3.33 11.22
C ARG A 202 -7.38 4.69 11.72
N VAL A 203 -7.44 4.90 13.03
CA VAL A 203 -7.76 6.22 13.62
C VAL A 203 -6.62 7.20 13.34
N LEU A 204 -5.37 6.73 13.26
CA LEU A 204 -4.21 7.57 12.92
C LEU A 204 -4.34 8.24 11.54
N ASP A 205 -5.03 7.59 10.59
CA ASP A 205 -5.30 8.12 9.25
C ASP A 205 -6.53 9.07 9.19
N SER A 206 -7.04 9.48 10.34
CA SER A 206 -8.18 10.40 10.40
C SER A 206 -7.80 11.79 9.87
N LYS A 207 -8.68 12.37 9.06
CA LYS A 207 -8.58 13.75 8.57
C LYS A 207 -9.39 14.73 9.40
N GLU A 208 -10.12 14.24 10.39
CA GLU A 208 -10.98 15.05 11.24
C GLU A 208 -10.15 15.83 12.28
N LYS A 209 -10.36 17.15 12.33
CA LYS A 209 -9.55 18.04 13.18
C LYS A 209 -9.61 17.70 14.66
N SER A 210 -10.77 17.29 15.16
CA SER A 210 -10.95 16.89 16.57
C SER A 210 -10.12 15.64 16.88
N THR A 211 -10.21 14.61 16.05
CA THR A 211 -9.43 13.38 16.19
C THR A 211 -7.93 13.67 16.10
N GLN A 212 -7.50 14.48 15.12
CA GLN A 212 -6.09 14.86 14.99
C GLN A 212 -5.55 15.64 16.20
N ALA A 213 -6.37 16.49 16.84
CA ALA A 213 -5.97 17.21 18.04
C ALA A 213 -5.70 16.24 19.20
N LEU A 214 -6.53 15.22 19.38
CA LEU A 214 -6.33 14.18 20.39
C LEU A 214 -5.09 13.33 20.09
N LEU A 215 -4.91 12.91 18.83
CA LEU A 215 -3.75 12.11 18.42
C LEU A 215 -2.40 12.81 18.64
N LYS A 216 -2.36 14.15 18.58
CA LYS A 216 -1.12 14.91 18.86
C LYS A 216 -0.59 14.72 20.27
N VAL A 217 -1.49 14.57 21.25
CA VAL A 217 -1.15 14.42 22.67
C VAL A 217 -1.31 12.98 23.17
N GLY A 218 -1.79 12.09 22.33
CA GLY A 218 -1.93 10.66 22.61
C GLY A 218 -0.62 9.87 22.55
N PRO A 219 -0.70 8.56 22.79
CA PRO A 219 0.46 7.67 22.77
C PRO A 219 1.14 7.72 21.38
N LYS A 220 2.47 7.58 21.38
CA LYS A 220 3.28 7.56 20.17
C LYS A 220 3.68 6.12 19.86
N PHE A 221 3.63 5.73 18.60
CA PHE A 221 3.98 4.38 18.20
C PHE A 221 5.44 4.03 18.52
N GLN A 222 6.33 5.02 18.44
CA GLN A 222 7.76 4.86 18.76
C GLN A 222 8.03 4.41 20.21
N ASP A 223 7.10 4.66 21.14
CA ASP A 223 7.26 4.25 22.54
C ASP A 223 7.04 2.73 22.71
N PHE A 224 6.58 2.03 21.69
CA PHE A 224 6.23 0.61 21.70
C PHE A 224 7.15 -0.25 20.84
N ILE A 225 7.85 0.34 19.86
CA ILE A 225 8.80 -0.40 19.01
C ILE A 225 10.16 -0.51 19.70
N SER A 226 10.92 -1.54 19.32
CA SER A 226 12.24 -1.78 19.90
C SER A 226 13.25 -0.69 19.57
N ASP A 227 14.28 -0.54 20.38
CA ASP A 227 15.42 0.34 20.08
C ASP A 227 16.08 -0.05 18.75
N ALA A 228 16.13 -1.35 18.42
CA ALA A 228 16.66 -1.82 17.15
C ALA A 228 15.84 -1.28 15.96
N SER A 229 14.51 -1.33 16.02
CA SER A 229 13.62 -0.78 14.98
C SER A 229 13.73 0.74 14.90
N ASN A 230 13.84 1.44 16.02
CA ASN A 230 14.05 2.89 16.03
C ASN A 230 15.39 3.27 15.38
N ASN A 231 16.47 2.54 15.74
CA ASN A 231 17.79 2.75 15.14
C ASN A 231 17.78 2.44 13.64
N PHE A 232 17.07 1.39 13.22
CA PHE A 232 16.93 1.06 11.80
C PHE A 232 16.27 2.19 11.01
N LEU A 233 15.15 2.74 11.51
CA LEU A 233 14.50 3.90 10.87
C LEU A 233 15.45 5.11 10.79
N GLN A 234 16.20 5.39 11.86
CA GLN A 234 17.15 6.50 11.88
C GLN A 234 18.29 6.27 10.87
N ASN A 235 18.83 5.06 10.79
CA ASN A 235 19.85 4.70 9.81
C ASN A 235 19.37 4.88 8.37
N LEU A 236 18.09 4.56 8.07
CA LEU A 236 17.50 4.84 6.76
C LEU A 236 17.44 6.34 6.47
N VAL A 237 17.02 7.15 7.45
CA VAL A 237 16.99 8.62 7.29
C VAL A 237 18.41 9.15 7.06
N ASP A 238 19.38 8.74 7.87
CA ASP A 238 20.77 9.20 7.78
C ASP A 238 21.40 8.82 6.44
N ALA A 239 21.11 7.63 5.92
CA ALA A 239 21.64 7.15 4.63
C ALA A 239 21.13 7.95 3.42
N TYR A 240 19.94 8.55 3.52
CA TYR A 240 19.31 9.22 2.36
C TYR A 240 19.09 10.74 2.56
N SER A 241 19.39 11.29 3.73
CA SER A 241 19.20 12.72 4.04
C SER A 241 19.92 13.68 3.08
N ASP A 242 21.10 13.27 2.58
CA ASP A 242 21.87 14.05 1.59
C ASP A 242 21.29 13.95 0.16
N HIS A 243 20.36 13.03 -0.08
CA HIS A 243 19.81 12.72 -1.40
C HIS A 243 18.36 13.20 -1.58
N CYS A 244 17.59 13.27 -0.51
CA CYS A 244 16.19 13.68 -0.53
C CYS A 244 15.69 14.15 0.84
N ASP A 245 14.55 14.83 0.86
CA ASP A 245 13.81 15.11 2.10
C ASP A 245 13.11 13.82 2.56
N ILE A 246 13.76 13.07 3.46
CA ILE A 246 13.25 11.86 4.07
C ILE A 246 13.01 12.08 5.57
N GLN A 247 11.86 11.62 6.08
CA GLN A 247 11.51 11.78 7.48
C GLN A 247 10.67 10.63 8.01
N ILE A 248 10.78 10.36 9.30
CA ILE A 248 9.91 9.45 10.03
C ILE A 248 8.57 10.15 10.26
N ASP A 249 7.47 9.52 9.85
CA ASP A 249 6.10 10.01 10.08
C ASP A 249 5.28 8.93 10.81
N GLN A 250 5.15 9.07 12.11
CA GLN A 250 4.42 8.13 12.97
C GLN A 250 2.91 8.02 12.64
N SER A 251 2.34 8.98 11.92
CA SER A 251 0.96 8.94 11.47
C SER A 251 0.78 8.12 10.18
N LEU A 252 1.89 7.71 9.54
CA LEU A 252 1.85 6.94 8.31
C LEU A 252 1.43 5.49 8.61
N VAL A 253 0.16 5.20 8.42
CA VAL A 253 -0.42 3.86 8.48
C VAL A 253 -1.13 3.56 7.18
N ARG A 254 -1.20 2.28 6.82
CA ARG A 254 -1.92 1.83 5.63
C ARG A 254 -3.19 1.09 6.02
N GLY A 255 -4.21 1.22 5.20
CA GLY A 255 -5.51 0.56 5.41
C GLY A 255 -5.56 -0.92 5.00
N LEU A 256 -4.40 -1.57 4.87
CA LEU A 256 -4.26 -2.98 4.52
C LEU A 256 -3.72 -3.73 5.73
N ASP A 257 -4.27 -4.89 6.04
CA ASP A 257 -3.99 -5.59 7.30
C ASP A 257 -2.69 -6.42 7.29
N TYR A 258 -1.98 -6.50 6.15
CA TYR A 258 -0.75 -7.29 6.02
C TYR A 258 0.55 -6.53 6.35
N TYR A 259 0.49 -5.27 6.75
CA TYR A 259 1.67 -4.54 7.22
C TYR A 259 2.01 -4.92 8.66
N THR A 260 3.28 -5.21 8.90
CA THR A 260 3.86 -5.45 10.22
C THR A 260 4.82 -4.34 10.60
#